data_792a686aacee63cf5d400e8ad6dfbcb5
#
_entry.id   792a686aacee63cf5d400e8ad6dfbcb5
#
_cell.length_a   1.000
_cell.length_b   1.000
_cell.length_c   1.000
_cell.angle_alpha   90.00
_cell.angle_beta   90.00
_cell.angle_gamma   90.00
#
_symmetry.space_group_name_H-M   'P 1'
#
loop_
_entity.id
_entity.type
_entity.pdbx_description
1 polymer ?
#
loop_
_entity_poly.entity_id
_entity_poly.type
_entity_poly.pdbx_seq_one_letter_code
_entity_poly.pdbx_strand_id
1 'polypeptide(L)'
;MEGTSAVTFDPSGTVTRGTVATILWRLAGSPVVNYQMTFPDVAEGEWYSEAVRWAASEGVITGYDNGNFGPNDPITREQLAVMLYRYAQKQGEGFTGAWAFPLDYADAEQVSAYAYEAMCWMTMNGVINGRDGLLAPQGTAARAERAAMLTRFAGQ
;
A
#
# COMPACT_ATOMS: atom_id res chain seq x y z
N MET A 1 7.07 8.07 13.14
CA MET A 1 7.26 6.65 12.86
C MET A 1 8.36 6.08 13.73
N GLU A 2 8.11 4.93 14.25
CA GLU A 2 9.15 4.21 14.97
C GLU A 2 10.15 3.65 13.97
N GLY A 3 11.40 3.61 14.31
CA GLY A 3 12.38 2.89 13.54
C GLY A 3 12.39 1.44 13.94
N THR A 4 13.49 0.74 13.65
CA THR A 4 13.69 -0.62 14.11
C THR A 4 13.81 -0.68 15.62
N SER A 5 14.13 0.46 16.21
CA SER A 5 13.99 0.68 17.64
C SER A 5 13.31 2.02 17.81
N ALA A 6 13.04 2.40 19.04
CA ALA A 6 12.34 3.65 19.32
C ALA A 6 13.09 4.87 18.79
N VAL A 7 14.37 4.78 18.54
CA VAL A 7 15.19 5.92 18.19
C VAL A 7 15.90 5.78 16.86
N THR A 8 15.75 4.66 16.16
CA THR A 8 16.54 4.39 14.97
C THR A 8 15.65 4.32 13.74
N PHE A 9 15.96 5.12 12.73
CA PHE A 9 15.34 5.00 11.43
C PHE A 9 16.24 4.16 10.55
N ASP A 10 15.68 3.13 9.94
CA ASP A 10 16.41 2.23 9.06
C ASP A 10 15.81 2.33 7.65
N PRO A 11 16.38 3.16 6.78
CA PRO A 11 15.81 3.36 5.44
C PRO A 11 15.85 2.12 4.55
N SER A 12 16.71 1.16 4.85
CA SER A 12 16.78 -0.07 4.08
C SER A 12 15.94 -1.18 4.69
N GLY A 13 15.32 -0.95 5.85
CA GLY A 13 14.41 -1.92 6.46
C GLY A 13 13.14 -2.08 5.64
N THR A 14 12.51 -3.23 5.77
CA THR A 14 11.26 -3.50 5.06
C THR A 14 10.08 -2.80 5.75
N VAL A 15 9.03 -2.57 4.97
CA VAL A 15 7.79 -1.96 5.45
C VAL A 15 6.74 -3.05 5.51
N THR A 16 6.00 -3.10 6.61
CA THR A 16 4.95 -4.10 6.77
C THR A 16 3.62 -3.59 6.25
N ARG A 17 2.73 -4.53 5.96
CA ARG A 17 1.38 -4.23 5.49
C ARG A 17 0.61 -3.43 6.56
N GLY A 18 0.79 -3.79 7.84
CA GLY A 18 0.15 -3.06 8.93
C GLY A 18 0.62 -1.62 9.04
N THR A 19 1.89 -1.37 8.75
CA THR A 19 2.42 -0.01 8.76
C THR A 19 1.74 0.86 7.71
N VAL A 20 1.58 0.33 6.49
CA VAL A 20 0.95 1.10 5.42
C VAL A 20 -0.51 1.37 5.75
N ALA A 21 -1.23 0.37 6.25
CA ALA A 21 -2.61 0.56 6.66
C ALA A 21 -2.72 1.67 7.71
N THR A 22 -1.82 1.70 8.67
CA THR A 22 -1.82 2.70 9.74
C THR A 22 -1.55 4.09 9.19
N ILE A 23 -0.62 4.21 8.24
CA ILE A 23 -0.30 5.50 7.65
C ILE A 23 -1.52 6.05 6.89
N LEU A 24 -2.15 5.22 6.07
CA LEU A 24 -3.33 5.65 5.32
C LEU A 24 -4.47 6.02 6.25
N TRP A 25 -4.66 5.25 7.32
CA TRP A 25 -5.67 5.54 8.32
C TRP A 25 -5.45 6.92 8.96
N ARG A 26 -4.20 7.23 9.28
CA ARG A 26 -3.86 8.54 9.83
C ARG A 26 -4.08 9.66 8.83
N LEU A 27 -3.76 9.41 7.56
CA LEU A 27 -4.04 10.39 6.51
C LEU A 27 -5.52 10.68 6.38
N ALA A 28 -6.35 9.67 6.65
CA ALA A 28 -7.80 9.82 6.58
C ALA A 28 -8.38 10.47 7.83
N GLY A 29 -7.56 10.83 8.82
CA GLY A 29 -8.02 11.47 10.04
C GLY A 29 -8.27 10.51 11.19
N SER A 30 -7.72 9.30 11.10
CA SER A 30 -7.85 8.27 12.13
C SER A 30 -9.30 7.97 12.49
N PRO A 31 -10.17 7.72 11.50
CA PRO A 31 -11.60 7.52 11.79
C PRO A 31 -11.82 6.24 12.58
N VAL A 32 -12.77 6.29 13.50
CA VAL A 32 -13.21 5.11 14.22
C VAL A 32 -14.39 4.50 13.46
N VAL A 33 -14.27 3.24 13.10
CA VAL A 33 -15.32 2.56 12.34
C VAL A 33 -15.87 1.41 13.17
N ASN A 34 -17.16 1.15 12.99
CA ASN A 34 -17.85 0.06 13.65
C ASN A 34 -17.96 -1.12 12.70
N TYR A 35 -16.84 -1.79 12.49
CA TYR A 35 -16.70 -2.88 11.53
C TYR A 35 -16.09 -4.07 12.25
N GLN A 36 -16.73 -5.23 12.12
CA GLN A 36 -16.22 -6.43 12.79
C GLN A 36 -14.95 -6.89 12.10
N MET A 37 -13.89 -7.12 12.91
CA MET A 37 -12.63 -7.62 12.37
C MET A 37 -12.83 -9.03 11.82
N THR A 38 -12.48 -9.21 10.56
CA THR A 38 -12.66 -10.50 9.89
C THR A 38 -11.36 -11.26 9.69
N PHE A 39 -10.22 -10.64 10.01
CA PHE A 39 -8.93 -11.28 9.81
C PHE A 39 -8.50 -11.99 11.10
N PRO A 40 -8.35 -13.34 11.07
CA PRO A 40 -8.01 -14.07 12.29
C PRO A 40 -6.62 -13.73 12.85
N ASP A 41 -5.72 -13.24 11.99
CA ASP A 41 -4.37 -12.89 12.42
C ASP A 41 -4.23 -11.44 12.87
N VAL A 42 -5.33 -10.70 12.99
CA VAL A 42 -5.32 -9.33 13.51
C VAL A 42 -6.09 -9.33 14.83
N ALA A 43 -5.34 -9.27 15.93
CA ALA A 43 -5.95 -9.23 17.26
C ALA A 43 -6.45 -7.83 17.56
N GLU A 44 -7.41 -7.74 18.46
CA GLU A 44 -7.84 -6.44 18.97
C GLU A 44 -6.76 -5.87 19.87
N GLY A 45 -6.67 -4.56 19.90
CA GLY A 45 -5.74 -3.90 20.79
C GLY A 45 -4.31 -3.74 20.30
N GLU A 46 -4.03 -4.20 19.10
CA GLU A 46 -2.71 -3.96 18.50
C GLU A 46 -2.66 -2.55 17.94
N TRP A 47 -1.43 -2.04 17.76
CA TRP A 47 -1.26 -0.66 17.28
C TRP A 47 -1.85 -0.43 15.87
N TYR A 48 -2.02 -1.50 15.11
CA TYR A 48 -2.56 -1.43 13.75
C TYR A 48 -4.02 -1.87 13.66
N SER A 49 -4.62 -2.33 14.76
CA SER A 49 -5.95 -2.97 14.70
C SER A 49 -7.03 -2.05 14.13
N GLU A 50 -7.09 -0.82 14.61
CA GLU A 50 -8.11 0.12 14.13
C GLU A 50 -7.86 0.53 12.69
N ALA A 51 -6.60 0.67 12.31
CA ALA A 51 -6.25 1.01 10.93
C ALA A 51 -6.65 -0.11 9.98
N VAL A 52 -6.38 -1.35 10.34
CA VAL A 52 -6.76 -2.51 9.52
C VAL A 52 -8.28 -2.62 9.44
N ARG A 53 -8.97 -2.41 10.55
CA ARG A 53 -10.42 -2.42 10.58
C ARG A 53 -11.00 -1.40 9.60
N TRP A 54 -10.48 -0.18 9.67
CA TRP A 54 -10.90 0.89 8.76
C TRP A 54 -10.60 0.54 7.31
N ALA A 55 -9.40 0.07 7.04
CA ALA A 55 -8.98 -0.22 5.67
C ALA A 55 -9.85 -1.32 5.05
N ALA A 56 -10.20 -2.32 5.85
CA ALA A 56 -11.09 -3.39 5.38
C ALA A 56 -12.50 -2.86 5.13
N SER A 57 -13.01 -2.02 6.02
CA SER A 57 -14.36 -1.47 5.86
C SER A 57 -14.47 -0.57 4.63
N GLU A 58 -13.39 0.10 4.27
CA GLU A 58 -13.38 0.98 3.10
C GLU A 58 -12.97 0.29 1.81
N GLY A 59 -12.59 -0.97 1.87
CA GLY A 59 -12.18 -1.70 0.69
C GLY A 59 -10.77 -1.37 0.21
N VAL A 60 -9.99 -0.67 1.03
CA VAL A 60 -8.59 -0.36 0.70
C VAL A 60 -7.75 -1.62 0.76
N ILE A 61 -8.10 -2.53 1.65
CA ILE A 61 -7.39 -3.78 1.87
C ILE A 61 -8.40 -4.91 1.89
N THR A 62 -8.06 -6.01 1.22
CA THR A 62 -8.94 -7.17 1.20
C THR A 62 -8.33 -8.42 1.84
N GLY A 63 -7.06 -8.38 2.18
CA GLY A 63 -6.39 -9.54 2.77
C GLY A 63 -5.92 -10.53 1.73
N TYR A 64 -5.39 -11.64 2.22
CA TYR A 64 -4.92 -12.75 1.36
C TYR A 64 -6.06 -13.72 1.08
N ASP A 65 -5.83 -14.60 0.11
CA ASP A 65 -6.82 -15.61 -0.27
C ASP A 65 -7.15 -16.56 0.88
N ASN A 66 -6.22 -16.76 1.82
CA ASN A 66 -6.46 -17.64 2.96
C ASN A 66 -7.24 -16.98 4.09
N GLY A 67 -7.67 -15.75 3.90
CA GLY A 67 -8.46 -15.03 4.89
C GLY A 67 -7.66 -14.20 5.90
N ASN A 68 -6.34 -14.31 5.87
CA ASN A 68 -5.48 -13.53 6.77
C ASN A 68 -5.12 -12.19 6.14
N PHE A 69 -4.77 -11.23 6.97
CA PHE A 69 -4.30 -9.93 6.49
C PHE A 69 -2.78 -9.87 6.35
N GLY A 70 -2.05 -10.48 7.24
CA GLY A 70 -0.60 -10.42 7.27
C GLY A 70 -0.07 -9.07 7.74
N PRO A 71 -0.47 -8.58 8.94
CA PRO A 71 -0.08 -7.23 9.37
C PRO A 71 1.42 -7.05 9.54
N ASN A 72 2.13 -8.12 9.86
CA ASN A 72 3.58 -8.05 10.07
C ASN A 72 4.39 -8.52 8.88
N ASP A 73 3.72 -8.87 7.78
CA ASP A 73 4.42 -9.29 6.57
C ASP A 73 5.01 -8.08 5.85
N PRO A 74 6.20 -8.23 5.26
CA PRO A 74 6.73 -7.18 4.40
C PRO A 74 5.79 -6.93 3.23
N ILE A 75 5.57 -5.67 2.90
CA ILE A 75 4.71 -5.32 1.78
C ILE A 75 5.54 -5.31 0.49
N THR A 76 4.97 -5.83 -0.59
CA THR A 76 5.62 -5.74 -1.89
C THR A 76 5.30 -4.41 -2.54
N ARG A 77 6.10 -4.05 -3.55
CA ARG A 77 5.90 -2.79 -4.25
C ARG A 77 4.52 -2.74 -4.92
N GLU A 78 4.09 -3.85 -5.54
CA GLU A 78 2.75 -3.85 -6.15
C GLU A 78 1.64 -3.82 -5.11
N GLN A 79 1.82 -4.46 -3.95
CA GLN A 79 0.83 -4.39 -2.88
C GLN A 79 0.70 -2.96 -2.36
N LEU A 80 1.82 -2.28 -2.19
CA LEU A 80 1.79 -0.88 -1.77
C LEU A 80 1.08 -0.02 -2.80
N ALA A 81 1.34 -0.25 -4.08
CA ALA A 81 0.66 0.48 -5.15
C ALA A 81 -0.86 0.29 -5.09
N VAL A 82 -1.30 -0.96 -4.86
CA VAL A 82 -2.73 -1.25 -4.79
C VAL A 82 -3.38 -0.53 -3.61
N MET A 83 -2.74 -0.54 -2.45
CA MET A 83 -3.31 0.13 -1.28
C MET A 83 -3.41 1.63 -1.50
N LEU A 84 -2.35 2.25 -2.03
CA LEU A 84 -2.37 3.67 -2.33
C LEU A 84 -3.41 4.02 -3.39
N TYR A 85 -3.52 3.19 -4.42
CA TYR A 85 -4.48 3.43 -5.50
C TYR A 85 -5.92 3.34 -5.01
N ARG A 86 -6.21 2.33 -4.21
CA ARG A 86 -7.56 2.19 -3.65
C ARG A 86 -7.91 3.35 -2.75
N TYR A 87 -6.93 3.83 -1.98
CA TYR A 87 -7.15 5.02 -1.18
C TYR A 87 -7.42 6.23 -2.07
N ALA A 88 -6.66 6.39 -3.16
CA ALA A 88 -6.88 7.48 -4.10
C ALA A 88 -8.28 7.43 -4.70
N GLN A 89 -8.75 6.22 -5.03
CA GLN A 89 -10.11 6.07 -5.55
C GLN A 89 -11.17 6.53 -4.55
N LYS A 90 -10.93 6.31 -3.26
CA LYS A 90 -11.83 6.79 -2.22
C LYS A 90 -11.84 8.32 -2.18
N GLN A 91 -10.77 8.95 -2.62
CA GLN A 91 -10.68 10.41 -2.69
C GLN A 91 -11.21 10.96 -4.02
N GLY A 92 -11.78 10.10 -4.86
CA GLY A 92 -12.32 10.53 -6.15
C GLY A 92 -11.30 10.58 -7.27
N GLU A 93 -10.13 10.00 -7.06
CA GLU A 93 -9.08 9.97 -8.07
C GLU A 93 -8.99 8.58 -8.70
N GLY A 94 -7.97 8.36 -9.51
CA GLY A 94 -7.81 7.10 -10.20
C GLY A 94 -8.34 7.18 -11.62
N PHE A 95 -8.24 6.06 -12.34
CA PHE A 95 -8.77 6.00 -13.70
C PHE A 95 -10.28 5.96 -13.70
N THR A 96 -10.88 6.61 -14.68
CA THR A 96 -12.32 6.60 -14.87
C THR A 96 -12.60 6.27 -16.33
N GLY A 97 -13.64 5.46 -16.57
CA GLY A 97 -13.99 5.08 -17.93
C GLY A 97 -12.90 4.24 -18.59
N ALA A 98 -12.83 4.31 -19.90
CA ALA A 98 -11.80 3.60 -20.66
C ALA A 98 -10.46 4.33 -20.52
N TRP A 99 -9.40 3.57 -20.31
CA TRP A 99 -8.08 4.14 -20.19
C TRP A 99 -7.05 3.19 -20.80
N ALA A 100 -5.88 3.73 -21.11
CA ALA A 100 -4.76 2.94 -21.57
C ALA A 100 -3.47 3.64 -21.15
N PHE A 101 -2.53 2.89 -20.63
CA PHE A 101 -1.23 3.40 -20.25
C PHE A 101 -0.22 2.26 -20.33
N PRO A 102 0.77 2.33 -21.23
CA PRO A 102 1.76 1.26 -21.32
C PRO A 102 2.74 1.33 -20.15
N LEU A 103 3.04 0.19 -19.54
CA LEU A 103 4.12 0.09 -18.60
C LEU A 103 5.38 -0.25 -19.39
N ASP A 104 6.25 0.73 -19.52
CA ASP A 104 7.44 0.60 -20.36
C ASP A 104 8.63 0.17 -19.51
N TYR A 105 8.54 -1.05 -18.97
CA TYR A 105 9.59 -1.64 -18.16
C TYR A 105 9.78 -3.09 -18.58
N ALA A 106 11.01 -3.56 -18.45
CA ALA A 106 11.35 -4.90 -18.92
C ALA A 106 10.55 -6.00 -18.20
N ASP A 107 10.17 -5.76 -16.94
CA ASP A 107 9.45 -6.72 -16.13
C ASP A 107 7.95 -6.39 -15.98
N ALA A 108 7.40 -5.60 -16.89
CA ALA A 108 5.99 -5.22 -16.79
C ALA A 108 5.05 -6.43 -16.75
N GLU A 109 5.43 -7.52 -17.43
CA GLU A 109 4.62 -8.73 -17.44
C GLU A 109 4.56 -9.44 -16.09
N GLN A 110 5.45 -9.10 -15.18
CA GLN A 110 5.45 -9.70 -13.83
C GLN A 110 4.48 -9.04 -12.88
N VAL A 111 3.89 -7.91 -13.28
CA VAL A 111 2.87 -7.26 -12.46
C VAL A 111 1.65 -8.16 -12.39
N SER A 112 1.19 -8.45 -11.17
CA SER A 112 0.01 -9.29 -10.98
C SER A 112 -1.23 -8.62 -11.57
N ALA A 113 -2.16 -9.44 -12.05
CA ALA A 113 -3.36 -8.91 -12.69
C ALA A 113 -4.12 -7.97 -11.75
N TYR A 114 -4.21 -8.32 -10.47
CA TYR A 114 -4.94 -7.49 -9.52
C TYR A 114 -4.30 -6.13 -9.29
N ALA A 115 -3.01 -6.00 -9.60
CA ALA A 115 -2.24 -4.78 -9.33
C ALA A 115 -1.96 -3.97 -10.58
N TYR A 116 -2.36 -4.46 -11.75
CA TYR A 116 -1.95 -3.83 -13.00
C TYR A 116 -2.46 -2.39 -13.11
N GLU A 117 -3.74 -2.19 -12.85
CA GLU A 117 -4.32 -0.84 -12.93
C GLU A 117 -3.64 0.11 -11.95
N ALA A 118 -3.41 -0.35 -10.71
CA ALA A 118 -2.76 0.47 -9.70
C ALA A 118 -1.34 0.85 -10.12
N MET A 119 -0.59 -0.11 -10.66
CA MET A 119 0.77 0.17 -11.11
C MET A 119 0.79 1.17 -12.24
N CYS A 120 -0.15 1.05 -13.18
CA CYS A 120 -0.24 2.00 -14.29
C CYS A 120 -0.52 3.42 -13.79
N TRP A 121 -1.49 3.57 -12.89
CA TRP A 121 -1.86 4.88 -12.40
C TRP A 121 -0.74 5.51 -11.56
N MET A 122 -0.11 4.71 -10.71
CA MET A 122 0.97 5.18 -9.87
C MET A 122 2.20 5.58 -10.69
N THR A 123 2.49 4.83 -11.76
CA THR A 123 3.60 5.15 -12.65
C THR A 123 3.30 6.40 -13.46
N MET A 124 2.07 6.51 -13.98
CA MET A 124 1.64 7.67 -14.77
C MET A 124 1.75 8.96 -13.96
N ASN A 125 1.44 8.89 -12.68
CA ASN A 125 1.47 10.06 -11.79
C ASN A 125 2.80 10.26 -11.08
N GLY A 126 3.81 9.46 -11.42
CA GLY A 126 5.15 9.63 -10.87
C GLY A 126 5.30 9.19 -9.43
N VAL A 127 4.31 8.49 -8.87
CA VAL A 127 4.38 7.99 -7.49
C VAL A 127 5.37 6.83 -7.42
N ILE A 128 5.33 5.94 -8.42
CA ILE A 128 6.28 4.83 -8.52
C ILE A 128 7.21 5.10 -9.69
N ASN A 129 8.49 5.02 -9.43
CA ASN A 129 9.51 5.05 -10.47
C ASN A 129 10.23 3.72 -10.46
N GLY A 130 10.80 3.36 -11.58
CA GLY A 130 11.54 2.12 -11.69
C GLY A 130 12.77 2.09 -10.80
N ARG A 131 13.23 0.88 -10.52
CA ARG A 131 14.46 0.63 -9.79
C ARG A 131 15.38 -0.10 -10.78
N ASP A 132 16.47 0.56 -11.19
CA ASP A 132 17.38 -0.01 -12.19
C ASP A 132 16.67 -0.44 -13.47
N GLY A 133 15.69 0.35 -13.91
CA GLY A 133 14.94 0.07 -15.12
C GLY A 133 13.86 -1.00 -14.97
N LEU A 134 13.58 -1.43 -13.75
CA LEU A 134 12.58 -2.46 -13.46
C LEU A 134 11.54 -1.95 -12.49
N LEU A 135 10.33 -2.45 -12.59
CA LEU A 135 9.26 -2.15 -11.63
C LEU A 135 9.43 -2.94 -10.33
N ALA A 136 9.98 -4.13 -10.41
CA ALA A 136 10.16 -5.04 -9.29
C ALA A 136 8.87 -5.19 -8.48
N PRO A 137 7.76 -5.64 -9.10
CA PRO A 137 6.45 -5.63 -8.43
C PRO A 137 6.39 -6.54 -7.21
N GLN A 138 7.08 -7.68 -7.23
CA GLN A 138 7.10 -8.59 -6.10
C GLN A 138 8.26 -8.31 -5.14
N GLY A 139 9.10 -7.32 -5.44
CA GLY A 139 10.14 -6.91 -4.51
C GLY A 139 9.53 -6.21 -3.31
N THR A 140 10.14 -6.39 -2.14
CA THR A 140 9.63 -5.72 -0.94
C THR A 140 9.96 -4.23 -0.98
N ALA A 141 9.06 -3.43 -0.43
CA ALA A 141 9.26 -1.99 -0.35
C ALA A 141 10.15 -1.69 0.86
N ALA A 142 11.20 -0.92 0.64
CA ALA A 142 12.04 -0.43 1.73
C ALA A 142 11.41 0.83 2.32
N ARG A 143 11.85 1.20 3.52
CA ARG A 143 11.32 2.39 4.19
C ARG A 143 11.55 3.65 3.40
N ALA A 144 12.71 3.77 2.75
CA ALA A 144 13.01 4.93 1.91
C ALA A 144 12.06 4.99 0.72
N GLU A 145 11.76 3.83 0.10
CA GLU A 145 10.82 3.78 -1.01
C GLU A 145 9.41 4.15 -0.57
N ARG A 146 8.99 3.64 0.59
CA ARG A 146 7.70 4.01 1.15
C ARG A 146 7.60 5.51 1.37
N ALA A 147 8.62 6.10 1.97
CA ALA A 147 8.62 7.53 2.23
C ALA A 147 8.54 8.32 0.93
N ALA A 148 9.30 7.91 -0.09
CA ALA A 148 9.27 8.59 -1.37
C ALA A 148 7.91 8.47 -2.05
N MET A 149 7.34 7.27 -2.05
CA MET A 149 6.04 7.04 -2.67
C MET A 149 4.95 7.83 -1.96
N LEU A 150 4.96 7.83 -0.64
CA LEU A 150 3.94 8.57 0.13
C LEU A 150 4.07 10.06 -0.08
N THR A 151 5.30 10.59 -0.15
CA THR A 151 5.51 12.01 -0.41
C THR A 151 4.99 12.38 -1.80
N ARG A 152 5.29 11.59 -2.80
CA ARG A 152 4.80 11.83 -4.15
C ARG A 152 3.29 11.72 -4.22
N PHE A 153 2.75 10.71 -3.54
CA PHE A 153 1.30 10.48 -3.50
C PHE A 153 0.58 11.66 -2.85
N ALA A 154 1.09 12.14 -1.73
CA ALA A 154 0.47 13.27 -1.02
C ALA A 154 0.53 14.56 -1.82
N GLY A 155 1.47 14.67 -2.76
CA GLY A 155 1.59 15.84 -3.60
C GLY A 155 0.68 15.87 -4.81
N GLN A 156 -0.14 14.83 -5.02
CA GLN A 156 -1.05 14.77 -6.17
C GLN A 156 -2.18 15.77 -6.09
#